data_8c9c96448c97f83cde15367c262df940
#
_entry.id   8c9c96448c97f83cde15367c262df940
#
_cell.length_a   1.000
_cell.length_b   1.000
_cell.length_c   1.000
_cell.angle_alpha   90.00
_cell.angle_beta   90.00
_cell.angle_gamma   90.00
#
_symmetry.space_group_name_H-M   'P 1'
#
loop_
_entity.id
_entity.type
_entity.pdbx_description
1 polymer ?
#
loop_
_entity_poly.entity_id
_entity_poly.type
_entity_poly.pdbx_seq_one_letter_code
_entity_poly.pdbx_strand_id
1 'polypeptide(L)'
;SGNEKYYGILFIDYSMIGRSSLADKLLEELEIDDFAMLKERNELRSKSIELAGSYIGKSVLTILRRRGGYEYVYGEITGIEPVFSYEKKLPNGQTIYDVWIKRFKEDEIVRLFAETEPSKWEFPLFKVRVRGYTEELTYPPSMLKPFEAVERPEPTTRWDDIRRIMRIVEDNIKKIYRDLTGKRLEFRYIKYAIDSMHVGIKPNFYTGSDVEKPFRNYTIKLKYMDVEGREMSSLASPLYVFSRRGMPYAGKQELKLLIVHPSIINDVGLRRFTDYLSSLFEELKFGSIKSYEYYSYGYAPTNLSESLTSLEKVLQKALSSHSNLEHLPLIVIPDNEDFYKLSKEVASSNGFHSQLVRLETFNRVIEYLFKIENRNIPRDVRKRLEEALRVLATNICGGIYVEFLIQKSIAEGKISGPLTWILASPADKSGQSMYVGLDISTKRGVTGAAFILLDPYGQLIDAKIIQLKSEVLRYQDYYDILRYMVSKAREQKLKRIVILRDGIPRTPLELKDCSKAYDKVTKELGYKVTLD
;
A
#
# COMPACT_ATOMS: atom_id res chain seq x y z
N SER A 1 -19.75 -7.14 -47.02
CA SER A 1 -19.50 -8.03 -45.87
C SER A 1 -18.24 -7.56 -45.16
N GLY A 2 -18.45 -6.75 -44.12
CA GLY A 2 -17.35 -6.25 -43.28
C GLY A 2 -16.76 -7.41 -42.47
N ASN A 3 -15.45 -7.58 -42.53
CA ASN A 3 -14.72 -8.48 -41.66
C ASN A 3 -14.77 -7.92 -40.24
N GLU A 4 -15.75 -8.31 -39.47
CA GLU A 4 -15.77 -8.06 -38.02
C GLU A 4 -14.64 -8.86 -37.41
N LYS A 5 -13.66 -8.12 -36.81
CA LYS A 5 -12.59 -8.72 -36.06
C LYS A 5 -13.02 -8.82 -34.60
N TYR A 6 -13.13 -10.04 -34.09
CA TYR A 6 -13.37 -10.28 -32.68
C TYR A 6 -12.04 -10.37 -31.93
N TYR A 7 -11.97 -9.71 -30.79
CA TYR A 7 -10.80 -9.73 -29.89
C TYR A 7 -11.22 -10.33 -28.57
N GLY A 8 -10.51 -11.36 -28.12
CA GLY A 8 -10.58 -11.85 -26.75
C GLY A 8 -9.51 -11.12 -25.90
N ILE A 9 -9.88 -10.73 -24.71
CA ILE A 9 -8.97 -10.07 -23.76
C ILE A 9 -8.72 -11.03 -22.61
N LEU A 10 -7.44 -11.34 -22.35
CA LEU A 10 -7.02 -12.16 -21.24
C LEU A 10 -6.31 -11.27 -20.21
N PHE A 11 -6.83 -11.24 -18.99
CA PHE A 11 -6.18 -10.62 -17.84
C PHE A 11 -5.46 -11.70 -17.04
N ILE A 12 -4.19 -11.48 -16.77
CA ILE A 12 -3.40 -12.35 -15.89
C ILE A 12 -2.93 -11.49 -14.73
N ASP A 13 -3.33 -11.85 -13.54
CA ASP A 13 -2.77 -11.34 -12.29
C ASP A 13 -2.12 -12.48 -11.52
N TYR A 14 -1.07 -12.17 -10.80
CA TYR A 14 -0.32 -13.11 -9.99
C TYR A 14 -0.60 -12.84 -8.52
N SER A 15 -1.23 -13.79 -7.86
CA SER A 15 -1.36 -13.83 -6.42
C SER A 15 -0.90 -15.18 -5.90
N MET A 16 -0.03 -15.21 -4.90
CA MET A 16 0.30 -16.44 -4.20
C MET A 16 -0.82 -16.74 -3.22
N ILE A 17 -1.46 -17.89 -3.40
CA ILE A 17 -2.47 -18.42 -2.49
C ILE A 17 -1.86 -19.63 -1.79
N GLY A 18 -1.88 -19.64 -0.46
CA GLY A 18 -1.54 -20.83 0.30
C GLY A 18 -2.43 -22.01 -0.17
N ARG A 19 -1.83 -23.15 -0.50
CA ARG A 19 -2.59 -24.32 -1.00
C ARG A 19 -3.41 -24.98 0.12
N SER A 20 -2.90 -24.97 1.36
CA SER A 20 -3.54 -25.62 2.49
C SER A 20 -4.81 -24.90 2.94
N SER A 21 -5.89 -25.64 3.10
CA SER A 21 -7.12 -25.14 3.70
C SER A 21 -6.95 -24.89 5.20
N LEU A 22 -7.89 -24.19 5.83
CA LEU A 22 -7.95 -24.13 7.30
C LEU A 22 -8.20 -25.51 7.92
N ALA A 23 -8.87 -26.41 7.20
CA ALA A 23 -9.03 -27.78 7.65
C ALA A 23 -7.67 -28.47 7.80
N ASP A 24 -6.82 -28.42 6.76
CA ASP A 24 -5.49 -29.03 6.79
C ASP A 24 -4.64 -28.46 7.93
N LYS A 25 -4.65 -27.14 8.12
CA LYS A 25 -3.90 -26.49 9.19
C LYS A 25 -4.37 -26.86 10.58
N LEU A 26 -5.69 -26.91 10.79
CA LEU A 26 -6.23 -27.30 12.08
C LEU A 26 -5.92 -28.78 12.40
N LEU A 27 -6.01 -29.66 11.40
CA LEU A 27 -5.65 -31.09 11.58
C LEU A 27 -4.17 -31.24 11.90
N GLU A 28 -3.29 -30.53 11.20
CA GLU A 28 -1.85 -30.53 11.44
C GLU A 28 -1.50 -30.01 12.85
N GLU A 29 -2.04 -28.85 13.26
CA GLU A 29 -1.78 -28.25 14.57
C GLU A 29 -2.38 -29.04 15.74
N LEU A 30 -3.45 -29.81 15.48
CA LEU A 30 -4.06 -30.72 16.47
C LEU A 30 -3.40 -32.11 16.49
N GLU A 31 -2.51 -32.38 15.52
CA GLU A 31 -1.88 -33.70 15.33
C GLU A 31 -2.91 -34.83 15.19
N ILE A 32 -3.95 -34.59 14.37
CA ILE A 32 -5.01 -35.57 14.08
C ILE A 32 -5.21 -35.74 12.57
N ASP A 33 -5.60 -36.93 12.15
CA ASP A 33 -5.82 -37.25 10.74
C ASP A 33 -7.24 -36.88 10.24
N ASP A 34 -8.23 -36.83 11.14
CA ASP A 34 -9.63 -36.54 10.80
C ASP A 34 -10.34 -35.82 11.96
N PHE A 35 -11.20 -34.86 11.61
CA PHE A 35 -12.09 -34.17 12.54
C PHE A 35 -13.06 -35.09 13.28
N ALA A 36 -13.34 -36.31 12.80
CA ALA A 36 -14.15 -37.31 13.51
C ALA A 36 -13.58 -37.63 14.91
N MET A 37 -12.26 -37.52 15.09
CA MET A 37 -11.60 -37.72 16.40
C MET A 37 -12.04 -36.69 17.44
N LEU A 38 -12.52 -35.50 17.01
CA LEU A 38 -13.02 -34.48 17.92
C LEU A 38 -14.37 -34.83 18.54
N LYS A 39 -15.12 -35.80 17.95
CA LYS A 39 -16.43 -36.18 18.46
C LYS A 39 -16.38 -36.70 19.89
N GLU A 40 -15.35 -37.46 20.22
CA GLU A 40 -15.22 -38.18 21.49
C GLU A 40 -14.23 -37.51 22.47
N ARG A 41 -13.47 -36.49 22.02
CA ARG A 41 -12.38 -35.87 22.78
C ARG A 41 -12.63 -34.38 23.05
N ASN A 42 -13.25 -34.06 24.19
CA ASN A 42 -13.58 -32.69 24.57
C ASN A 42 -12.35 -31.77 24.68
N GLU A 43 -11.19 -32.28 25.11
CA GLU A 43 -9.95 -31.52 25.20
C GLU A 43 -9.49 -31.03 23.81
N LEU A 44 -9.55 -31.92 22.80
CA LEU A 44 -9.20 -31.58 21.44
C LEU A 44 -10.19 -30.57 20.82
N ARG A 45 -11.48 -30.63 21.19
CA ARG A 45 -12.46 -29.62 20.78
C ARG A 45 -12.11 -28.26 21.35
N SER A 46 -11.76 -28.17 22.63
CA SER A 46 -11.37 -26.91 23.26
C SER A 46 -10.12 -26.35 22.62
N LYS A 47 -9.11 -27.16 22.36
CA LYS A 47 -7.89 -26.79 21.65
C LYS A 47 -8.20 -26.34 20.22
N SER A 48 -9.10 -27.01 19.48
CA SER A 48 -9.54 -26.63 18.15
C SER A 48 -10.21 -25.25 18.13
N ILE A 49 -11.04 -24.94 19.13
CA ILE A 49 -11.67 -23.61 19.25
C ILE A 49 -10.62 -22.54 19.52
N GLU A 50 -9.66 -22.79 20.39
CA GLU A 50 -8.57 -21.86 20.68
C GLU A 50 -7.73 -21.56 19.42
N LEU A 51 -7.30 -22.62 18.73
CA LEU A 51 -6.56 -22.49 17.47
C LEU A 51 -7.36 -21.73 16.40
N ALA A 52 -8.62 -22.10 16.20
CA ALA A 52 -9.51 -21.41 15.27
C ALA A 52 -9.70 -19.93 15.66
N GLY A 53 -9.74 -19.61 16.95
CA GLY A 53 -9.81 -18.25 17.47
C GLY A 53 -8.65 -17.37 17.01
N SER A 54 -7.46 -17.96 16.82
CA SER A 54 -6.27 -17.24 16.32
C SER A 54 -6.41 -16.73 14.88
N TYR A 55 -7.39 -17.21 14.14
CA TYR A 55 -7.68 -16.78 12.77
C TYR A 55 -8.72 -15.66 12.69
N ILE A 56 -9.36 -15.27 13.78
CA ILE A 56 -10.30 -14.13 13.80
C ILE A 56 -9.55 -12.84 13.41
N GLY A 57 -10.13 -12.06 12.51
CA GLY A 57 -9.52 -10.86 11.93
C GLY A 57 -8.55 -11.15 10.77
N LYS A 58 -8.24 -12.40 10.47
CA LYS A 58 -7.39 -12.74 9.32
C LYS A 58 -8.19 -12.80 8.02
N SER A 59 -7.53 -12.40 6.94
CA SER A 59 -8.09 -12.51 5.59
C SER A 59 -8.01 -13.95 5.09
N VAL A 60 -9.06 -14.39 4.41
CA VAL A 60 -9.15 -15.70 3.79
C VAL A 60 -9.66 -15.60 2.35
N LEU A 61 -9.23 -16.54 1.52
CA LEU A 61 -9.85 -16.80 0.24
C LEU A 61 -10.94 -17.86 0.43
N THR A 62 -12.09 -17.66 -0.19
CA THR A 62 -13.19 -18.61 -0.22
C THR A 62 -13.91 -18.54 -1.58
N ILE A 63 -15.00 -19.27 -1.73
CA ILE A 63 -15.83 -19.25 -2.93
C ILE A 63 -17.25 -18.78 -2.60
N LEU A 64 -17.83 -18.01 -3.51
CA LEU A 64 -19.19 -17.50 -3.40
C LEU A 64 -19.97 -17.81 -4.67
N ARG A 65 -21.24 -18.22 -4.51
CA ARG A 65 -22.14 -18.40 -5.65
C ARG A 65 -22.73 -17.06 -6.08
N ARG A 66 -22.55 -16.69 -7.34
CA ARG A 66 -23.22 -15.56 -8.00
C ARG A 66 -24.05 -16.01 -9.20
N ARG A 67 -24.68 -15.07 -9.89
CA ARG A 67 -25.60 -15.38 -11.02
C ARG A 67 -24.95 -16.19 -12.16
N GLY A 68 -23.62 -16.12 -12.29
CA GLY A 68 -22.86 -16.82 -13.35
C GLY A 68 -22.15 -18.10 -12.91
N GLY A 69 -22.29 -18.54 -11.66
CA GLY A 69 -21.55 -19.69 -11.10
C GLY A 69 -20.82 -19.36 -9.80
N TYR A 70 -19.80 -20.14 -9.48
CA TYR A 70 -18.93 -19.89 -8.34
C TYR A 70 -17.72 -19.05 -8.74
N GLU A 71 -17.32 -18.15 -7.86
CA GLU A 71 -16.11 -17.34 -8.03
C GLU A 71 -15.32 -17.30 -6.74
N TYR A 72 -13.99 -17.14 -6.87
CA TYR A 72 -13.09 -16.92 -5.75
C TYR A 72 -13.29 -15.50 -5.21
N VAL A 73 -13.46 -15.39 -3.89
CA VAL A 73 -13.68 -14.11 -3.21
C VAL A 73 -12.85 -14.03 -1.95
N TYR A 74 -12.44 -12.81 -1.61
CA TYR A 74 -11.77 -12.55 -0.34
C TYR A 74 -12.80 -12.24 0.75
N GLY A 75 -12.52 -12.71 1.95
CA GLY A 75 -13.28 -12.42 3.15
C GLY A 75 -12.37 -12.24 4.36
N GLU A 76 -12.96 -11.80 5.46
CA GLU A 76 -12.33 -11.68 6.76
C GLU A 76 -13.07 -12.61 7.73
N ILE A 77 -12.34 -13.40 8.50
CA ILE A 77 -12.94 -14.22 9.57
C ILE A 77 -13.37 -13.27 10.69
N THR A 78 -14.68 -13.22 10.95
CA THR A 78 -15.28 -12.35 11.98
C THR A 78 -15.59 -13.10 13.27
N GLY A 79 -15.63 -14.44 13.22
CA GLY A 79 -15.92 -15.26 14.38
C GLY A 79 -15.91 -16.76 14.07
N ILE A 80 -16.16 -17.55 15.10
CA ILE A 80 -16.28 -18.99 15.01
C ILE A 80 -17.59 -19.47 15.65
N GLU A 81 -18.12 -20.59 15.15
CA GLU A 81 -19.25 -21.30 15.75
C GLU A 81 -18.77 -22.70 16.18
N PRO A 82 -18.80 -23.03 17.48
CA PRO A 82 -18.27 -24.28 18.00
C PRO A 82 -19.24 -25.45 17.77
N VAL A 83 -19.64 -25.66 16.52
CA VAL A 83 -20.55 -26.72 16.07
C VAL A 83 -19.96 -27.45 14.88
N PHE A 84 -20.31 -28.73 14.72
CA PHE A 84 -19.92 -29.51 13.55
C PHE A 84 -20.74 -29.11 12.31
N SER A 85 -20.18 -29.32 11.11
CA SER A 85 -20.81 -28.94 9.85
C SER A 85 -22.17 -29.63 9.61
N TYR A 86 -22.40 -30.84 10.17
CA TYR A 86 -23.68 -31.53 10.10
C TYR A 86 -24.72 -31.03 11.13
N GLU A 87 -24.30 -30.30 12.16
CA GLU A 87 -25.20 -29.82 13.22
C GLU A 87 -25.81 -28.47 12.86
N LYS A 88 -25.07 -27.62 12.16
CA LYS A 88 -25.53 -26.28 11.76
C LYS A 88 -26.53 -26.36 10.61
N LYS A 89 -27.79 -26.05 10.89
CA LYS A 89 -28.86 -25.95 9.90
C LYS A 89 -29.01 -24.54 9.35
N LEU A 90 -29.20 -24.46 8.05
CA LEU A 90 -29.56 -23.24 7.34
C LEU A 90 -31.08 -23.02 7.38
N PRO A 91 -31.60 -21.81 7.03
CA PRO A 91 -33.04 -21.52 7.04
C PRO A 91 -33.91 -22.48 6.20
N ASN A 92 -33.32 -23.11 5.18
CA ASN A 92 -33.98 -24.10 4.34
C ASN A 92 -33.97 -25.54 4.89
N GLY A 93 -33.45 -25.73 6.12
CA GLY A 93 -33.39 -27.02 6.80
C GLY A 93 -32.19 -27.91 6.45
N GLN A 94 -31.42 -27.58 5.41
CA GLN A 94 -30.19 -28.30 5.05
C GLN A 94 -29.06 -27.94 6.03
N THR A 95 -28.15 -28.89 6.27
CA THR A 95 -26.95 -28.62 7.06
C THR A 95 -25.87 -27.94 6.21
N ILE A 96 -24.90 -27.32 6.86
CA ILE A 96 -23.72 -26.78 6.14
C ILE A 96 -23.02 -27.88 5.35
N TYR A 97 -22.90 -29.09 5.93
CA TYR A 97 -22.35 -30.23 5.23
C TYR A 97 -23.16 -30.61 3.97
N ASP A 98 -24.50 -30.73 4.07
CA ASP A 98 -25.34 -31.09 2.92
C ASP A 98 -25.18 -30.14 1.75
N VAL A 99 -25.06 -28.85 2.05
CA VAL A 99 -24.88 -27.82 1.04
C VAL A 99 -23.51 -27.95 0.36
N TRP A 100 -22.43 -28.10 1.12
CA TRP A 100 -21.09 -28.11 0.55
C TRP A 100 -20.74 -29.43 -0.12
N ILE A 101 -21.20 -30.57 0.39
CA ILE A 101 -21.00 -31.87 -0.28
C ILE A 101 -21.75 -31.94 -1.62
N LYS A 102 -22.97 -31.37 -1.68
CA LYS A 102 -23.72 -31.26 -2.93
C LYS A 102 -22.98 -30.40 -3.94
N ARG A 103 -22.52 -29.22 -3.53
CA ARG A 103 -21.75 -28.29 -4.38
C ARG A 103 -20.45 -28.92 -4.87
N PHE A 104 -19.74 -29.63 -4.01
CA PHE A 104 -18.51 -30.34 -4.37
C PHE A 104 -18.78 -31.41 -5.45
N LYS A 105 -19.89 -32.12 -5.38
CA LYS A 105 -20.25 -33.13 -6.38
C LYS A 105 -20.72 -32.53 -7.72
N GLU A 106 -21.37 -31.38 -7.70
CA GLU A 106 -22.01 -30.78 -8.86
C GLU A 106 -21.14 -29.74 -9.60
N ASP A 107 -20.14 -29.12 -8.95
CA ASP A 107 -19.42 -27.98 -9.50
C ASP A 107 -17.90 -28.18 -9.48
N GLU A 108 -17.28 -28.03 -10.66
CA GLU A 108 -15.84 -28.23 -10.83
C GLU A 108 -15.00 -27.16 -10.10
N ILE A 109 -15.48 -25.91 -10.04
CA ILE A 109 -14.76 -24.84 -9.33
C ILE A 109 -14.69 -25.11 -7.83
N VAL A 110 -15.78 -25.67 -7.27
CA VAL A 110 -15.83 -26.08 -5.86
C VAL A 110 -14.86 -27.23 -5.59
N ARG A 111 -14.82 -28.23 -6.48
CA ARG A 111 -13.84 -29.34 -6.37
C ARG A 111 -12.40 -28.87 -6.45
N LEU A 112 -12.10 -28.00 -7.38
CA LEU A 112 -10.75 -27.44 -7.54
C LEU A 112 -10.34 -26.58 -6.34
N PHE A 113 -11.29 -25.89 -5.72
CA PHE A 113 -11.02 -25.08 -4.55
C PHE A 113 -10.79 -25.93 -3.30
N ALA A 114 -11.68 -26.87 -3.01
CA ALA A 114 -11.64 -27.70 -1.83
C ALA A 114 -10.50 -28.74 -1.84
N GLU A 115 -10.11 -29.20 -3.05
CA GLU A 115 -9.12 -30.28 -3.30
C GLU A 115 -9.53 -31.64 -2.70
N THR A 116 -10.13 -31.64 -1.52
CA THR A 116 -10.66 -32.83 -0.82
C THR A 116 -12.15 -32.71 -0.56
N GLU A 117 -12.84 -33.85 -0.46
CA GLU A 117 -14.27 -33.88 -0.16
C GLU A 117 -14.55 -33.35 1.25
N PRO A 118 -15.48 -32.36 1.41
CA PRO A 118 -15.83 -31.82 2.73
C PRO A 118 -16.32 -32.89 3.68
N SER A 119 -15.83 -32.91 4.92
CA SER A 119 -16.22 -33.84 5.96
C SER A 119 -17.43 -33.33 6.75
N LYS A 120 -18.34 -34.22 7.12
CA LYS A 120 -19.45 -33.87 8.02
C LYS A 120 -18.98 -33.52 9.44
N TRP A 121 -17.78 -33.94 9.79
CA TRP A 121 -17.18 -33.74 11.11
C TRP A 121 -16.33 -32.46 11.21
N GLU A 122 -16.28 -31.66 10.17
CA GLU A 122 -15.52 -30.40 10.22
C GLU A 122 -15.97 -29.50 11.36
N PHE A 123 -14.99 -29.00 12.14
CA PHE A 123 -15.19 -28.26 13.39
C PHE A 123 -13.98 -27.35 13.70
N PRO A 124 -14.18 -26.14 14.24
CA PRO A 124 -15.44 -25.40 14.28
C PRO A 124 -15.78 -24.78 12.93
N LEU A 125 -16.99 -24.26 12.78
CA LEU A 125 -17.35 -23.46 11.61
C LEU A 125 -16.90 -22.02 11.78
N PHE A 126 -16.63 -21.34 10.66
CA PHE A 126 -16.15 -19.97 10.62
C PHE A 126 -17.20 -19.03 10.09
N LYS A 127 -17.38 -17.88 10.75
CA LYS A 127 -18.12 -16.74 10.21
C LYS A 127 -17.19 -15.88 9.40
N VAL A 128 -17.56 -15.59 8.16
CA VAL A 128 -16.74 -14.83 7.23
C VAL A 128 -17.56 -13.69 6.64
N ARG A 129 -17.04 -12.49 6.75
CA ARG A 129 -17.54 -11.33 6.03
C ARG A 129 -16.87 -11.27 4.67
N VAL A 130 -17.60 -11.67 3.65
CA VAL A 130 -17.09 -11.67 2.28
C VAL A 130 -17.11 -10.26 1.71
N ARG A 131 -16.05 -9.87 1.04
CA ARG A 131 -15.90 -8.55 0.43
C ARG A 131 -17.03 -8.28 -0.58
N GLY A 132 -17.75 -7.18 -0.38
CA GLY A 132 -18.92 -6.83 -1.21
C GLY A 132 -20.24 -7.51 -0.82
N TYR A 133 -20.28 -8.18 0.33
CA TYR A 133 -21.49 -8.75 0.93
C TYR A 133 -21.77 -8.10 2.26
N THR A 134 -23.04 -7.82 2.55
CA THR A 134 -23.45 -7.17 3.82
C THR A 134 -23.65 -8.16 4.95
N GLU A 135 -23.90 -9.42 4.63
CA GLU A 135 -24.18 -10.48 5.60
C GLU A 135 -22.93 -11.35 5.85
N GLU A 136 -22.81 -11.83 7.07
CA GLU A 136 -21.80 -12.82 7.42
C GLU A 136 -22.25 -14.20 6.96
N LEU A 137 -21.37 -14.91 6.31
CA LEU A 137 -21.61 -16.27 5.81
C LEU A 137 -20.85 -17.27 6.65
N THR A 138 -21.46 -18.45 6.87
CA THR A 138 -20.82 -19.54 7.62
C THR A 138 -20.19 -20.54 6.66
N TYR A 139 -18.91 -20.82 6.89
CA TYR A 139 -18.12 -21.75 6.08
C TYR A 139 -17.49 -22.86 6.92
N PRO A 140 -17.38 -24.08 6.38
CA PRO A 140 -16.54 -25.12 6.99
C PRO A 140 -15.06 -24.82 6.70
N PRO A 141 -14.12 -25.30 7.55
CA PRO A 141 -12.68 -25.04 7.41
C PRO A 141 -12.09 -25.41 6.03
N SER A 142 -12.59 -26.47 5.39
CA SER A 142 -12.12 -26.88 4.05
C SER A 142 -12.42 -25.87 2.95
N MET A 143 -13.42 -25.01 3.16
CA MET A 143 -13.82 -23.94 2.22
C MET A 143 -13.12 -22.60 2.50
N LEU A 144 -12.09 -22.60 3.30
CA LEU A 144 -11.33 -21.40 3.66
C LEU A 144 -9.84 -21.64 3.47
N LYS A 145 -9.19 -20.79 2.67
CA LYS A 145 -7.72 -20.79 2.54
C LYS A 145 -7.18 -19.52 3.18
N PRO A 146 -6.44 -19.62 4.30
CA PRO A 146 -5.90 -18.44 4.95
C PRO A 146 -4.97 -17.70 4.01
N PHE A 147 -5.14 -16.40 3.98
CA PHE A 147 -4.23 -15.53 3.27
C PHE A 147 -3.05 -15.29 4.21
N GLU A 148 -2.05 -16.14 4.14
CA GLU A 148 -0.76 -15.82 4.71
C GLU A 148 -0.18 -14.69 3.87
N ALA A 149 0.18 -13.61 4.53
CA ALA A 149 0.98 -12.58 3.90
C ALA A 149 2.35 -13.19 3.60
N VAL A 150 2.40 -13.97 2.53
CA VAL A 150 3.69 -14.29 1.89
C VAL A 150 4.27 -12.93 1.53
N GLU A 151 5.48 -12.67 1.94
CA GLU A 151 6.21 -11.49 1.51
C GLU A 151 5.96 -11.34 0.03
N ARG A 152 5.34 -10.22 -0.36
CA ARG A 152 5.03 -10.00 -1.78
C ARG A 152 6.35 -10.10 -2.50
N PRO A 153 6.51 -11.02 -3.46
CA PRO A 153 7.77 -11.13 -4.18
C PRO A 153 8.10 -9.76 -4.76
N GLU A 154 9.38 -9.43 -4.79
CA GLU A 154 9.82 -8.17 -5.39
C GLU A 154 9.13 -7.97 -6.75
N PRO A 155 8.79 -6.73 -7.14
CA PRO A 155 8.07 -6.45 -8.38
C PRO A 155 8.71 -7.09 -9.62
N THR A 156 10.04 -7.24 -9.63
CA THR A 156 10.79 -7.93 -10.69
C THR A 156 10.49 -9.43 -10.73
N THR A 157 10.50 -10.11 -9.58
CA THR A 157 10.19 -11.55 -9.46
C THR A 157 8.74 -11.82 -9.86
N ARG A 158 7.82 -11.00 -9.37
CA ARG A 158 6.40 -11.07 -9.75
C ARG A 158 6.21 -10.92 -11.26
N TRP A 159 6.93 -10.01 -11.88
CA TRP A 159 6.86 -9.79 -13.31
C TRP A 159 7.42 -10.98 -14.11
N ASP A 160 8.54 -11.55 -13.70
CA ASP A 160 9.12 -12.72 -14.37
C ASP A 160 8.20 -13.94 -14.25
N ASP A 161 7.51 -14.13 -13.13
CA ASP A 161 6.50 -15.18 -12.96
C ASP A 161 5.26 -14.93 -13.84
N ILE A 162 4.75 -13.71 -13.90
CA ILE A 162 3.67 -13.34 -14.82
C ILE A 162 4.06 -13.67 -16.26
N ARG A 163 5.27 -13.31 -16.69
CA ARG A 163 5.77 -13.59 -18.03
C ARG A 163 5.86 -15.09 -18.32
N ARG A 164 6.31 -15.88 -17.35
CA ARG A 164 6.36 -17.33 -17.46
C ARG A 164 4.96 -17.92 -17.61
N ILE A 165 4.01 -17.51 -16.78
CA ILE A 165 2.61 -17.94 -16.85
C ILE A 165 1.99 -17.53 -18.19
N MET A 166 2.20 -16.29 -18.63
CA MET A 166 1.70 -15.79 -19.92
C MET A 166 2.18 -16.65 -21.08
N ARG A 167 3.48 -17.05 -21.13
CA ARG A 167 4.01 -17.94 -22.16
C ARG A 167 3.30 -19.29 -22.16
N ILE A 168 3.15 -19.91 -21.00
CA ILE A 168 2.45 -21.21 -20.86
C ILE A 168 1.00 -21.11 -21.36
N VAL A 169 0.29 -20.08 -20.95
CA VAL A 169 -1.11 -19.84 -21.35
C VAL A 169 -1.18 -19.56 -22.85
N GLU A 170 -0.32 -18.71 -23.39
CA GLU A 170 -0.25 -18.39 -24.82
C GLU A 170 -0.03 -19.64 -25.67
N ASP A 171 0.97 -20.46 -25.31
CA ASP A 171 1.31 -21.67 -26.05
C ASP A 171 0.16 -22.70 -26.02
N ASN A 172 -0.48 -22.89 -24.87
CA ASN A 172 -1.61 -23.80 -24.73
C ASN A 172 -2.83 -23.31 -25.53
N ILE A 173 -3.18 -22.03 -25.45
CA ILE A 173 -4.30 -21.46 -26.20
C ILE A 173 -4.03 -21.53 -27.72
N LYS A 174 -2.82 -21.21 -28.16
CA LYS A 174 -2.43 -21.35 -29.58
C LYS A 174 -2.59 -22.78 -30.07
N LYS A 175 -2.18 -23.75 -29.24
CA LYS A 175 -2.32 -25.17 -29.55
C LYS A 175 -3.78 -25.57 -29.68
N ILE A 176 -4.60 -25.29 -28.64
CA ILE A 176 -6.02 -25.63 -28.61
C ILE A 176 -6.76 -24.99 -29.78
N TYR A 177 -6.53 -23.70 -30.05
CA TYR A 177 -7.17 -22.99 -31.15
C TYR A 177 -6.81 -23.57 -32.51
N ARG A 178 -5.54 -23.93 -32.71
CA ARG A 178 -5.10 -24.60 -33.94
C ARG A 178 -5.73 -25.97 -34.09
N ASP A 179 -5.80 -26.75 -33.02
CA ASP A 179 -6.36 -28.10 -33.03
C ASP A 179 -7.88 -28.07 -33.33
N LEU A 180 -8.59 -27.05 -32.83
CA LEU A 180 -10.05 -26.89 -33.05
C LEU A 180 -10.40 -26.26 -34.40
N THR A 181 -9.60 -25.36 -34.93
CA THR A 181 -9.98 -24.54 -36.10
C THR A 181 -9.08 -24.71 -37.31
N GLY A 182 -7.95 -25.40 -37.17
CA GLY A 182 -6.90 -25.48 -38.20
C GLY A 182 -6.18 -24.16 -38.48
N LYS A 183 -6.51 -23.08 -37.76
CA LYS A 183 -5.98 -21.73 -37.97
C LYS A 183 -4.93 -21.37 -36.92
N ARG A 184 -4.05 -20.43 -37.25
CA ARG A 184 -3.10 -19.84 -36.28
C ARG A 184 -3.75 -18.69 -35.53
N LEU A 185 -3.57 -18.65 -34.21
CA LEU A 185 -3.95 -17.55 -33.35
C LEU A 185 -2.72 -16.68 -33.06
N GLU A 186 -2.83 -15.40 -33.26
CA GLU A 186 -1.81 -14.43 -32.87
C GLU A 186 -2.19 -13.75 -31.56
N PHE A 187 -1.28 -13.75 -30.59
CA PHE A 187 -1.38 -12.95 -29.39
C PHE A 187 -0.69 -11.62 -29.61
N ARG A 188 -1.36 -10.55 -29.20
CA ARG A 188 -0.79 -9.22 -29.13
C ARG A 188 -0.99 -8.68 -27.73
N TYR A 189 0.08 -8.15 -27.15
CA TYR A 189 -0.01 -7.51 -25.83
C TYR A 189 -0.69 -6.16 -25.97
N ILE A 190 -1.63 -5.89 -25.08
CA ILE A 190 -2.43 -4.68 -25.11
C ILE A 190 -2.06 -3.83 -23.90
N LYS A 191 -1.66 -2.58 -24.12
CA LYS A 191 -1.60 -1.56 -23.09
C LYS A 191 -2.90 -0.79 -23.11
N TYR A 192 -3.62 -0.78 -21.99
CA TYR A 192 -4.83 0.02 -21.86
C TYR A 192 -4.46 1.47 -21.59
N ALA A 193 -4.93 2.38 -22.42
CA ALA A 193 -5.09 3.78 -22.08
C ALA A 193 -6.59 4.04 -21.99
N ILE A 194 -7.08 4.46 -20.86
CA ILE A 194 -8.40 5.06 -20.74
C ILE A 194 -8.27 6.45 -21.33
N ASP A 195 -8.77 6.62 -22.53
CA ASP A 195 -8.71 7.88 -23.24
C ASP A 195 -10.02 8.63 -22.93
N SER A 196 -10.01 9.46 -21.94
CA SER A 196 -11.12 10.26 -21.41
C SER A 196 -12.38 9.51 -21.00
N MET A 197 -13.17 10.04 -20.12
CA MET A 197 -14.44 9.48 -19.62
C MET A 197 -15.53 9.23 -20.67
N HIS A 198 -15.28 9.52 -21.91
CA HIS A 198 -16.14 9.18 -23.03
C HIS A 198 -15.88 7.77 -23.59
N VAL A 199 -15.66 6.85 -22.69
CA VAL A 199 -15.80 5.42 -22.93
C VAL A 199 -15.16 4.94 -24.24
N GLY A 200 -13.87 4.91 -24.25
CA GLY A 200 -13.15 4.18 -25.28
C GLY A 200 -11.87 3.64 -24.70
N ILE A 201 -11.87 2.38 -24.30
CA ILE A 201 -10.59 1.66 -24.17
C ILE A 201 -10.03 1.63 -25.59
N LYS A 202 -9.02 2.46 -25.87
CA LYS A 202 -8.23 2.35 -27.09
C LYS A 202 -7.07 1.41 -26.82
N PRO A 203 -7.14 0.16 -27.26
CA PRO A 203 -6.02 -0.76 -27.09
C PRO A 203 -4.86 -0.32 -27.99
N ASN A 204 -3.72 -0.03 -27.40
CA ASN A 204 -2.49 0.08 -28.13
C ASN A 204 -1.83 -1.30 -28.18
N PHE A 205 -1.67 -1.83 -29.38
CA PHE A 205 -1.04 -3.14 -29.59
C PHE A 205 0.47 -3.00 -29.59
N TYR A 206 1.15 -3.78 -28.74
CA TYR A 206 2.59 -3.88 -28.70
C TYR A 206 3.02 -5.27 -29.17
N THR A 207 4.09 -5.35 -29.94
CA THR A 207 4.73 -6.62 -30.27
C THR A 207 5.51 -7.16 -29.07
N GLY A 208 5.76 -8.48 -29.01
CA GLY A 208 6.47 -9.10 -27.90
C GLY A 208 7.82 -8.46 -27.56
N SER A 209 8.53 -7.89 -28.54
CA SER A 209 9.76 -7.15 -28.35
C SER A 209 9.58 -5.82 -27.59
N ASP A 210 8.41 -5.22 -27.68
CA ASP A 210 8.11 -3.95 -27.01
C ASP A 210 7.75 -4.16 -25.54
N VAL A 211 7.27 -5.38 -25.19
CA VAL A 211 6.96 -5.76 -23.79
C VAL A 211 8.22 -6.17 -23.02
N GLU A 212 9.27 -6.62 -23.70
CA GLU A 212 10.53 -7.01 -23.05
C GLU A 212 11.36 -5.81 -22.58
N LYS A 213 11.23 -4.66 -23.22
CA LYS A 213 11.99 -3.45 -22.91
C LYS A 213 11.50 -2.62 -21.71
N PRO A 214 10.18 -2.58 -21.36
CA PRO A 214 9.67 -1.51 -20.49
C PRO A 214 10.20 -1.55 -19.06
N PHE A 215 10.52 -2.71 -18.50
CA PHE A 215 10.88 -2.79 -17.09
C PHE A 215 12.38 -2.82 -16.78
N ARG A 216 13.22 -3.17 -17.75
CA ARG A 216 14.67 -3.16 -17.53
C ARG A 216 15.36 -1.84 -17.88
N ASN A 217 14.74 -0.97 -18.69
CA ASN A 217 15.36 0.24 -19.22
C ASN A 217 14.50 1.52 -19.12
N TYR A 218 13.38 1.51 -18.40
CA TYR A 218 12.61 2.73 -18.17
C TYR A 218 13.26 3.54 -17.05
N THR A 219 14.37 4.16 -17.39
CA THR A 219 14.93 5.22 -16.57
C THR A 219 14.22 6.52 -16.94
N ILE A 220 13.17 6.86 -16.20
CA ILE A 220 12.55 8.17 -16.32
C ILE A 220 13.55 9.17 -15.78
N LYS A 221 14.14 9.94 -16.70
CA LYS A 221 15.03 11.03 -16.34
C LYS A 221 14.19 12.23 -15.96
N LEU A 222 13.93 12.42 -14.69
CA LEU A 222 13.23 13.58 -14.19
C LEU A 222 14.16 14.78 -14.16
N LYS A 223 13.63 15.93 -14.52
CA LYS A 223 14.31 17.23 -14.48
C LYS A 223 13.69 18.06 -13.38
N TYR A 224 14.52 18.50 -12.45
CA TYR A 224 14.13 19.33 -11.32
C TYR A 224 14.76 20.70 -11.42
N MET A 225 14.13 21.68 -10.81
CA MET A 225 14.67 23.01 -10.64
C MET A 225 15.21 23.17 -9.22
N ASP A 226 16.38 23.73 -9.06
CA ASP A 226 16.90 24.12 -7.76
C ASP A 226 16.44 25.52 -7.34
N VAL A 227 16.81 25.96 -6.14
CA VAL A 227 16.45 27.30 -5.63
C VAL A 227 17.01 28.45 -6.48
N GLU A 228 18.08 28.20 -7.24
CA GLU A 228 18.70 29.19 -8.15
C GLU A 228 18.12 29.12 -9.57
N GLY A 229 17.08 28.31 -9.80
CA GLY A 229 16.44 28.15 -11.11
C GLY A 229 17.24 27.29 -12.09
N ARG A 230 18.25 26.55 -11.64
CA ARG A 230 19.05 25.69 -12.51
C ARG A 230 18.36 24.33 -12.69
N GLU A 231 18.33 23.88 -13.95
CA GLU A 231 17.81 22.56 -14.28
C GLU A 231 18.79 21.46 -13.85
N MET A 232 18.30 20.51 -13.08
CA MET A 232 19.02 19.34 -12.64
C MET A 232 18.30 18.07 -13.12
N SER A 233 19.03 17.12 -13.67
CA SER A 233 18.44 15.87 -14.12
C SER A 233 19.03 14.67 -13.39
N SER A 234 18.19 13.72 -13.02
CA SER A 234 18.60 12.48 -12.39
C SER A 234 17.70 11.32 -12.75
N LEU A 235 18.31 10.12 -12.72
CA LEU A 235 17.62 8.84 -12.73
C LEU A 235 17.25 8.37 -11.31
N ALA A 236 17.72 9.09 -10.30
CA ALA A 236 17.53 8.77 -8.88
C ALA A 236 16.47 9.69 -8.25
N SER A 237 16.14 9.42 -6.99
CA SER A 237 15.21 10.26 -6.22
C SER A 237 15.70 11.72 -6.17
N PRO A 238 14.79 12.70 -6.03
CA PRO A 238 15.15 14.10 -5.86
C PRO A 238 16.15 14.34 -4.73
N LEU A 239 15.98 13.66 -3.60
CA LEU A 239 16.89 13.76 -2.45
C LEU A 239 18.34 13.39 -2.80
N TYR A 240 18.53 12.35 -3.61
CA TYR A 240 19.87 11.96 -4.06
C TYR A 240 20.51 12.99 -4.98
N VAL A 241 19.72 13.66 -5.82
CA VAL A 241 20.19 14.71 -6.72
C VAL A 241 20.65 15.93 -5.93
N PHE A 242 19.82 16.39 -5.02
CA PHE A 242 20.13 17.54 -4.16
C PHE A 242 21.31 17.29 -3.24
N SER A 243 21.49 16.03 -2.79
CA SER A 243 22.64 15.63 -1.98
C SER A 243 24.00 15.79 -2.65
N ARG A 244 24.03 15.87 -3.99
CA ARG A 244 25.31 15.95 -4.72
C ARG A 244 25.59 17.29 -5.38
N ARG A 245 24.58 18.02 -5.83
CA ARG A 245 24.81 19.14 -6.77
C ARG A 245 23.93 20.38 -6.62
N GLY A 246 22.94 20.40 -5.75
CA GLY A 246 22.02 21.50 -5.72
C GLY A 246 21.55 21.91 -4.33
N MET A 247 20.76 22.97 -4.28
CA MET A 247 19.98 23.32 -3.10
C MET A 247 18.52 22.96 -3.36
N PRO A 248 17.80 22.43 -2.35
CA PRO A 248 16.36 22.21 -2.46
C PRO A 248 15.63 23.52 -2.81
N TYR A 249 14.56 23.42 -3.58
CA TYR A 249 13.79 24.60 -4.00
C TYR A 249 13.26 25.44 -2.83
N ALA A 250 12.88 24.80 -1.71
CA ALA A 250 12.43 25.51 -0.51
C ALA A 250 13.56 26.22 0.27
N GLY A 251 14.82 26.09 -0.18
CA GLY A 251 15.97 26.75 0.43
C GLY A 251 16.40 26.13 1.78
N LYS A 252 17.35 26.79 2.42
CA LYS A 252 17.89 26.32 3.71
C LYS A 252 16.89 26.55 4.85
N GLN A 253 16.81 25.57 5.74
CA GLN A 253 15.99 25.65 6.94
C GLN A 253 16.86 25.66 8.21
N GLU A 254 16.39 26.34 9.23
CA GLU A 254 16.96 26.29 10.57
C GLU A 254 15.96 25.62 11.50
N LEU A 255 16.38 24.55 12.15
CA LEU A 255 15.50 23.77 13.02
C LEU A 255 16.23 23.23 14.25
N LYS A 256 15.45 22.82 15.24
CA LYS A 256 15.90 22.13 16.45
C LYS A 256 15.30 20.71 16.43
N LEU A 257 16.03 19.71 16.90
CA LEU A 257 15.53 18.34 16.95
C LEU A 257 15.20 17.90 18.38
N LEU A 258 14.02 17.31 18.54
CA LEU A 258 13.61 16.58 19.73
C LEU A 258 13.90 15.10 19.47
N ILE A 259 14.95 14.56 20.03
CA ILE A 259 15.39 13.19 19.80
C ILE A 259 14.76 12.28 20.84
N VAL A 260 13.77 11.49 20.42
CA VAL A 260 13.12 10.50 21.29
C VAL A 260 13.67 9.12 20.95
N HIS A 261 14.23 8.42 21.93
CA HIS A 261 14.97 7.20 21.72
C HIS A 261 14.72 6.14 22.80
N PRO A 262 14.84 4.84 22.50
CA PRO A 262 14.74 3.79 23.50
C PRO A 262 15.93 3.84 24.47
N SER A 263 15.69 3.51 25.73
CA SER A 263 16.66 3.54 26.84
C SER A 263 17.89 2.65 26.64
N ILE A 264 17.83 1.71 25.71
CA ILE A 264 18.96 0.84 25.36
C ILE A 264 20.06 1.55 24.54
N ILE A 265 19.78 2.72 23.99
CA ILE A 265 20.76 3.51 23.23
C ILE A 265 21.63 4.27 24.22
N ASN A 266 22.96 4.13 24.10
CA ASN A 266 23.90 4.84 24.92
C ASN A 266 24.16 6.27 24.41
N ASP A 267 24.52 7.17 25.32
CA ASP A 267 24.75 8.59 25.03
C ASP A 267 25.86 8.84 24.00
N VAL A 268 26.91 8.01 23.98
CA VAL A 268 28.03 8.16 23.04
C VAL A 268 27.56 7.89 21.60
N GLY A 269 26.82 6.80 21.39
CA GLY A 269 26.26 6.49 20.09
C GLY A 269 25.28 7.58 19.64
N LEU A 270 24.44 8.05 20.56
CA LEU A 270 23.45 9.07 20.27
C LEU A 270 24.10 10.39 19.83
N ARG A 271 25.10 10.88 20.56
CA ARG A 271 25.86 12.10 20.20
C ARG A 271 26.55 11.96 18.85
N ARG A 272 27.24 10.85 18.59
CA ARG A 272 27.88 10.61 17.28
C ARG A 272 26.89 10.61 16.12
N PHE A 273 25.73 10.00 16.34
CA PHE A 273 24.65 9.99 15.36
C PHE A 273 24.18 11.41 15.02
N THR A 274 23.88 12.20 16.05
CA THR A 274 23.40 13.57 15.89
C THR A 274 24.44 14.52 15.30
N ASP A 275 25.69 14.40 15.70
CA ASP A 275 26.80 15.22 15.17
C ASP A 275 27.00 14.92 13.67
N TYR A 276 26.95 13.63 13.30
CA TYR A 276 27.07 13.24 11.91
C TYR A 276 25.88 13.74 11.07
N LEU A 277 24.65 13.60 11.58
CA LEU A 277 23.47 14.13 10.89
C LEU A 277 23.54 15.66 10.72
N SER A 278 23.98 16.41 11.74
CA SER A 278 24.12 17.85 11.65
C SER A 278 25.10 18.26 10.56
N SER A 279 26.30 17.66 10.59
CA SER A 279 27.32 17.92 9.57
C SER A 279 26.82 17.58 8.16
N LEU A 280 26.15 16.44 8.00
CA LEU A 280 25.61 16.03 6.72
C LEU A 280 24.45 16.93 6.25
N PHE A 281 23.58 17.37 7.16
CA PHE A 281 22.45 18.26 6.86
C PHE A 281 22.94 19.60 6.28
N GLU A 282 24.03 20.15 6.82
CA GLU A 282 24.70 21.35 6.30
C GLU A 282 25.38 21.08 4.97
N GLU A 283 26.09 19.95 4.83
CA GLU A 283 26.75 19.54 3.58
C GLU A 283 25.74 19.38 2.44
N LEU A 284 24.56 18.80 2.74
CA LEU A 284 23.45 18.65 1.80
C LEU A 284 22.74 19.98 1.48
N LYS A 285 23.15 21.07 2.10
CA LYS A 285 22.57 22.40 1.95
C LYS A 285 21.08 22.47 2.35
N PHE A 286 20.63 21.57 3.20
CA PHE A 286 19.28 21.59 3.76
C PHE A 286 19.11 22.71 4.81
N GLY A 287 20.21 23.17 5.39
CA GLY A 287 20.24 24.23 6.39
C GLY A 287 21.10 23.86 7.60
N SER A 288 20.65 24.20 8.81
CA SER A 288 21.37 23.89 10.05
C SER A 288 20.44 23.35 11.14
N ILE A 289 20.92 22.38 11.89
CA ILE A 289 20.28 21.89 13.11
C ILE A 289 20.93 22.64 14.27
N LYS A 290 20.18 23.54 14.90
CA LYS A 290 20.70 24.50 15.92
C LYS A 290 20.91 23.86 17.28
N SER A 291 20.10 22.89 17.65
CA SER A 291 20.22 22.22 18.96
C SER A 291 19.49 20.87 18.93
N TYR A 292 19.83 20.05 19.93
CA TYR A 292 19.23 18.77 20.21
C TYR A 292 18.75 18.71 21.65
N GLU A 293 17.55 18.16 21.85
CA GLU A 293 17.05 17.75 23.14
C GLU A 293 16.76 16.26 23.14
N TYR A 294 17.19 15.55 24.16
CA TYR A 294 17.12 14.10 24.22
C TYR A 294 16.10 13.64 25.23
N TYR A 295 15.23 12.72 24.79
CA TYR A 295 14.17 12.13 25.58
C TYR A 295 14.25 10.61 25.48
N SER A 296 14.50 9.94 26.60
CA SER A 296 14.62 8.49 26.64
C SER A 296 13.30 7.86 27.08
N TYR A 297 12.80 6.85 26.37
CA TYR A 297 11.67 6.04 26.79
C TYR A 297 12.11 4.64 27.19
N GLY A 298 11.43 4.05 28.19
CA GLY A 298 11.67 2.66 28.62
C GLY A 298 11.34 1.69 27.50
N TYR A 299 12.32 0.87 27.11
CA TYR A 299 12.15 -0.14 26.07
C TYR A 299 12.58 -1.51 26.58
N ALA A 300 11.63 -2.45 26.59
CA ALA A 300 11.84 -3.85 26.90
C ALA A 300 11.30 -4.71 25.74
N PRO A 301 12.16 -5.44 25.01
CA PRO A 301 11.71 -6.30 23.89
C PRO A 301 10.67 -7.35 24.30
N THR A 302 10.71 -7.80 25.56
CA THR A 302 9.81 -8.80 26.16
C THR A 302 8.47 -8.21 26.63
N ASN A 303 8.34 -6.87 26.73
CA ASN A 303 7.11 -6.19 27.15
C ASN A 303 6.84 -4.95 26.29
N LEU A 304 6.32 -5.21 25.08
CA LEU A 304 6.06 -4.15 24.11
C LEU A 304 4.94 -3.19 24.56
N SER A 305 3.95 -3.66 25.30
CA SER A 305 2.85 -2.82 25.79
C SER A 305 3.33 -1.74 26.77
N GLU A 306 4.21 -2.10 27.71
CA GLU A 306 4.82 -1.16 28.63
C GLU A 306 5.73 -0.17 27.89
N SER A 307 6.49 -0.66 26.89
CA SER A 307 7.35 0.17 26.05
C SER A 307 6.54 1.19 25.24
N LEU A 308 5.38 0.81 24.68
CA LEU A 308 4.46 1.71 23.97
C LEU A 308 3.91 2.80 24.92
N THR A 309 3.47 2.40 26.12
CA THR A 309 2.97 3.35 27.13
C THR A 309 4.07 4.35 27.55
N SER A 310 5.31 3.87 27.68
CA SER A 310 6.46 4.72 28.01
C SER A 310 6.76 5.70 26.88
N LEU A 311 6.75 5.23 25.62
CA LEU A 311 6.96 6.07 24.45
C LEU A 311 5.90 7.18 24.36
N GLU A 312 4.62 6.83 24.53
CA GLU A 312 3.52 7.80 24.50
C GLU A 312 3.71 8.94 25.52
N LYS A 313 3.97 8.58 26.78
CA LYS A 313 4.21 9.56 27.85
C LYS A 313 5.38 10.47 27.55
N VAL A 314 6.49 9.92 27.05
CA VAL A 314 7.70 10.68 26.74
C VAL A 314 7.44 11.61 25.55
N LEU A 315 6.74 11.15 24.51
CA LEU A 315 6.37 11.98 23.36
C LEU A 315 5.43 13.12 23.77
N GLN A 316 4.40 12.85 24.51
CA GLN A 316 3.48 13.89 25.01
C GLN A 316 4.23 14.95 25.80
N LYS A 317 5.14 14.55 26.71
CA LYS A 317 5.97 15.48 27.47
C LYS A 317 6.90 16.29 26.57
N ALA A 318 7.59 15.66 25.61
CA ALA A 318 8.51 16.34 24.72
C ALA A 318 7.78 17.37 23.83
N LEU A 319 6.61 17.01 23.30
CA LEU A 319 5.90 17.85 22.33
C LEU A 319 5.14 19.00 22.99
N SER A 320 4.57 18.80 24.19
CA SER A 320 3.77 19.83 24.89
C SER A 320 4.58 21.06 25.34
N SER A 321 5.91 20.93 25.43
CA SER A 321 6.81 22.02 25.90
C SER A 321 7.49 22.77 24.77
N HIS A 322 7.24 22.43 23.50
CA HIS A 322 7.97 22.96 22.36
C HIS A 322 7.06 23.55 21.27
N SER A 323 7.65 24.43 20.45
CA SER A 323 6.97 25.03 19.31
C SER A 323 7.20 24.18 18.05
N ASN A 324 6.12 23.86 17.36
CA ASN A 324 6.17 23.17 16.08
C ASN A 324 6.70 24.03 14.90
N LEU A 325 6.91 25.33 15.09
CA LEU A 325 7.57 26.20 14.10
C LEU A 325 9.10 26.07 14.11
N GLU A 326 9.68 25.59 15.22
CA GLU A 326 11.12 25.50 15.39
C GLU A 326 11.64 24.08 15.58
N HIS A 327 10.81 23.20 16.15
CA HIS A 327 11.23 21.87 16.57
C HIS A 327 10.60 20.78 15.72
N LEU A 328 11.40 19.77 15.38
CA LEU A 328 10.92 18.53 14.74
C LEU A 328 11.30 17.32 15.61
N PRO A 329 10.37 16.44 15.93
CA PRO A 329 10.69 15.18 16.58
C PRO A 329 11.36 14.18 15.62
N LEU A 330 12.52 13.69 16.03
CA LEU A 330 13.23 12.56 15.43
C LEU A 330 13.10 11.38 16.39
N ILE A 331 12.32 10.37 16.02
CA ILE A 331 11.94 9.29 16.92
C ILE A 331 12.60 7.99 16.46
N VAL A 332 13.43 7.40 17.31
CA VAL A 332 14.02 6.08 17.07
C VAL A 332 13.10 5.02 17.66
N ILE A 333 12.63 4.12 16.81
CA ILE A 333 11.64 3.08 17.16
C ILE A 333 12.14 1.69 16.76
N PRO A 334 11.72 0.60 17.45
CA PRO A 334 11.89 -0.75 16.95
C PRO A 334 11.14 -0.95 15.64
N ASP A 335 11.47 -1.98 14.88
CA ASP A 335 10.76 -2.35 13.65
C ASP A 335 9.40 -3.03 14.00
N ASN A 336 8.45 -2.21 14.41
CA ASN A 336 7.13 -2.64 14.83
C ASN A 336 6.07 -1.61 14.42
N GLU A 337 4.97 -2.08 13.83
CA GLU A 337 3.92 -1.22 13.27
C GLU A 337 3.19 -0.39 14.35
N ASP A 338 3.02 -0.92 15.56
CA ASP A 338 2.32 -0.21 16.62
C ASP A 338 3.13 0.98 17.14
N PHE A 339 4.46 0.84 17.24
CA PHE A 339 5.35 1.98 17.55
C PHE A 339 5.31 3.05 16.46
N TYR A 340 5.27 2.63 15.20
CA TYR A 340 5.14 3.56 14.08
C TYR A 340 3.83 4.35 14.17
N LYS A 341 2.69 3.66 14.33
CA LYS A 341 1.36 4.29 14.42
C LYS A 341 1.27 5.23 15.59
N LEU A 342 1.62 4.75 16.79
CA LEU A 342 1.57 5.56 18.01
C LEU A 342 2.40 6.84 17.87
N SER A 343 3.64 6.73 17.33
CA SER A 343 4.52 7.89 17.15
C SER A 343 3.91 8.93 16.23
N LYS A 344 3.32 8.51 15.09
CA LYS A 344 2.68 9.42 14.15
C LYS A 344 1.39 10.03 14.70
N GLU A 345 0.57 9.25 15.40
CA GLU A 345 -0.68 9.71 16.02
C GLU A 345 -0.41 10.76 17.11
N VAL A 346 0.52 10.48 18.03
CA VAL A 346 0.86 11.42 19.11
C VAL A 346 1.48 12.70 18.55
N ALA A 347 2.41 12.58 17.59
CA ALA A 347 2.99 13.77 16.95
C ALA A 347 1.91 14.61 16.27
N SER A 348 1.07 14.00 15.43
CA SER A 348 0.00 14.69 14.69
C SER A 348 -1.03 15.34 15.61
N SER A 349 -1.43 14.68 16.70
CA SER A 349 -2.37 15.21 17.67
C SER A 349 -1.85 16.45 18.41
N ASN A 350 -0.52 16.61 18.48
CA ASN A 350 0.14 17.79 19.06
C ASN A 350 0.56 18.82 17.98
N GLY A 351 0.13 18.66 16.73
CA GLY A 351 0.46 19.58 15.64
C GLY A 351 1.89 19.45 15.11
N PHE A 352 2.55 18.33 15.39
CA PHE A 352 3.89 18.03 14.89
C PHE A 352 3.85 16.98 13.78
N HIS A 353 4.76 17.10 12.83
CA HIS A 353 5.24 16.00 12.02
C HIS A 353 6.40 15.31 12.72
N SER A 354 6.81 14.14 12.24
CA SER A 354 7.94 13.42 12.86
C SER A 354 8.72 12.61 11.84
N GLN A 355 10.04 12.65 11.94
CA GLN A 355 10.91 11.72 11.25
C GLN A 355 11.12 10.48 12.12
N LEU A 356 10.76 9.31 11.60
CA LEU A 356 10.98 8.04 12.29
C LEU A 356 12.24 7.37 11.76
N VAL A 357 13.04 6.83 12.67
CA VAL A 357 14.23 6.04 12.36
C VAL A 357 14.11 4.68 13.03
N ARG A 358 14.23 3.60 12.26
CA ARG A 358 14.25 2.26 12.83
C ARG A 358 15.51 2.06 13.67
N LEU A 359 15.39 1.41 14.82
CA LEU A 359 16.51 1.09 15.70
C LEU A 359 17.64 0.36 14.97
N GLU A 360 17.29 -0.54 14.06
CA GLU A 360 18.26 -1.23 13.21
C GLU A 360 19.03 -0.25 12.31
N THR A 361 18.35 0.71 11.70
CA THR A 361 18.97 1.74 10.86
C THR A 361 19.90 2.63 11.69
N PHE A 362 19.45 3.05 12.88
CA PHE A 362 20.26 3.78 13.83
C PHE A 362 21.54 3.00 14.19
N ASN A 363 21.40 1.73 14.58
CA ASN A 363 22.53 0.87 14.94
C ASN A 363 23.51 0.69 13.77
N ARG A 364 23.03 0.53 12.55
CA ARG A 364 23.90 0.47 11.34
C ARG A 364 24.68 1.76 11.13
N VAL A 365 24.05 2.91 11.29
CA VAL A 365 24.76 4.21 11.17
C VAL A 365 25.90 4.27 12.19
N ILE A 366 25.61 3.93 13.44
CA ILE A 366 26.61 3.92 14.51
C ILE A 366 27.72 2.91 14.25
N GLU A 367 27.38 1.70 13.83
CA GLU A 367 28.34 0.66 13.48
C GLU A 367 29.29 1.12 12.38
N TYR A 368 28.75 1.76 11.32
CA TYR A 368 29.57 2.26 10.22
C TYR A 368 30.48 3.40 10.66
N LEU A 369 30.00 4.33 11.50
CA LEU A 369 30.82 5.40 12.07
C LEU A 369 32.01 4.82 12.86
N PHE A 370 31.76 3.85 13.74
CA PHE A 370 32.83 3.21 14.50
C PHE A 370 33.83 2.43 13.62
N LYS A 371 33.31 1.72 12.58
CA LYS A 371 34.19 1.00 11.67
C LYS A 371 35.04 1.94 10.83
N ILE A 372 34.52 3.05 10.33
CA ILE A 372 35.26 4.03 9.53
C ILE A 372 36.39 4.69 10.34
N GLU A 373 36.18 4.93 11.61
CA GLU A 373 37.20 5.48 12.52
C GLU A 373 38.35 4.50 12.78
N ASN A 374 38.14 3.22 12.60
CA ASN A 374 39.17 2.21 12.77
C ASN A 374 40.22 2.35 11.66
N ARG A 375 41.46 2.75 12.06
CA ARG A 375 42.58 2.98 11.13
C ARG A 375 43.05 1.72 10.39
N ASN A 376 42.73 0.54 10.89
CA ASN A 376 43.22 -0.73 10.39
C ASN A 376 42.36 -1.34 9.25
N ILE A 377 41.26 -0.70 8.84
CA ILE A 377 40.48 -1.22 7.72
C ILE A 377 41.06 -0.87 6.34
N PRO A 378 41.01 -1.76 5.36
CA PRO A 378 41.42 -1.51 3.99
C PRO A 378 40.69 -0.30 3.37
N ARG A 379 41.41 0.47 2.54
CA ARG A 379 40.90 1.71 1.95
C ARG A 379 39.60 1.51 1.11
N ASP A 380 39.53 0.42 0.38
CA ASP A 380 38.35 0.06 -0.44
C ASP A 380 37.15 -0.29 0.43
N VAL A 381 37.36 -1.00 1.54
CA VAL A 381 36.29 -1.30 2.53
C VAL A 381 35.81 -0.01 3.18
N ARG A 382 36.74 0.86 3.59
CA ARG A 382 36.39 2.17 4.16
C ARG A 382 35.52 2.96 3.20
N LYS A 383 35.91 3.07 1.93
CA LYS A 383 35.14 3.81 0.92
C LYS A 383 33.72 3.26 0.76
N ARG A 384 33.53 1.94 0.74
CA ARG A 384 32.21 1.31 0.67
C ARG A 384 31.35 1.61 1.91
N LEU A 385 31.95 1.60 3.09
CA LEU A 385 31.27 1.95 4.34
C LEU A 385 30.87 3.42 4.36
N GLU A 386 31.73 4.33 3.92
CA GLU A 386 31.44 5.77 3.79
C GLU A 386 30.28 6.02 2.81
N GLU A 387 30.25 5.34 1.66
CA GLU A 387 29.17 5.42 0.69
C GLU A 387 27.84 4.88 1.28
N ALA A 388 27.86 3.72 1.92
CA ALA A 388 26.69 3.12 2.56
C ALA A 388 26.15 3.99 3.71
N LEU A 389 27.03 4.48 4.58
CA LEU A 389 26.69 5.42 5.65
C LEU A 389 26.04 6.68 5.10
N ARG A 390 26.66 7.27 4.06
CA ARG A 390 26.15 8.48 3.43
C ARG A 390 24.75 8.28 2.86
N VAL A 391 24.46 7.14 2.21
CA VAL A 391 23.12 6.84 1.67
C VAL A 391 22.08 6.76 2.78
N LEU A 392 22.35 6.01 3.85
CA LEU A 392 21.44 5.88 4.99
C LEU A 392 21.16 7.24 5.66
N ALA A 393 22.20 7.99 5.96
CA ALA A 393 22.07 9.28 6.64
C ALA A 393 21.45 10.36 5.73
N THR A 394 21.71 10.34 4.42
CA THR A 394 21.05 11.25 3.46
C THR A 394 19.53 11.03 3.48
N ASN A 395 19.05 9.79 3.56
CA ASN A 395 17.64 9.52 3.65
C ASN A 395 17.02 10.05 4.96
N ILE A 396 17.73 9.93 6.06
CA ILE A 396 17.28 10.49 7.36
C ILE A 396 17.24 12.02 7.30
N CYS A 397 18.31 12.66 6.83
CA CYS A 397 18.39 14.12 6.68
C CYS A 397 17.31 14.64 5.72
N GLY A 398 17.06 13.92 4.61
CA GLY A 398 16.01 14.24 3.68
C GLY A 398 14.62 14.17 4.30
N GLY A 399 14.37 13.13 5.09
CA GLY A 399 13.12 13.00 5.85
C GLY A 399 12.94 14.13 6.87
N ILE A 400 13.98 14.46 7.64
CA ILE A 400 13.96 15.61 8.57
C ILE A 400 13.60 16.90 7.82
N TYR A 401 14.23 17.15 6.70
CA TYR A 401 13.99 18.35 5.89
C TYR A 401 12.55 18.42 5.38
N VAL A 402 12.04 17.32 4.80
CA VAL A 402 10.67 17.25 4.26
C VAL A 402 9.61 17.39 5.35
N GLU A 403 9.74 16.62 6.43
CA GLU A 403 8.76 16.62 7.53
C GLU A 403 8.71 18.00 8.21
N PHE A 404 9.86 18.67 8.35
CA PHE A 404 9.91 20.03 8.90
C PHE A 404 9.23 21.05 8.00
N LEU A 405 9.45 20.98 6.68
CA LEU A 405 8.79 21.87 5.72
C LEU A 405 7.26 21.69 5.71
N ILE A 406 6.80 20.46 5.75
CA ILE A 406 5.36 20.14 5.81
C ILE A 406 4.78 20.72 7.12
N GLN A 407 5.40 20.43 8.25
CA GLN A 407 4.99 20.94 9.56
C GLN A 407 4.90 22.46 9.59
N LYS A 408 5.93 23.13 9.13
CA LYS A 408 5.99 24.59 9.07
C LYS A 408 4.91 25.17 8.14
N SER A 409 4.70 24.57 6.97
CA SER A 409 3.66 24.99 6.03
C SER A 409 2.27 24.89 6.63
N ILE A 410 1.98 23.80 7.35
CA ILE A 410 0.70 23.61 8.05
C ILE A 410 0.54 24.63 9.18
N ALA A 411 1.57 24.83 9.99
CA ALA A 411 1.55 25.77 11.12
C ALA A 411 1.37 27.24 10.66
N GLU A 412 1.92 27.58 9.48
CA GLU A 412 1.75 28.90 8.84
C GLU A 412 0.43 29.04 8.05
N GLY A 413 -0.42 28.00 8.04
CA GLY A 413 -1.66 27.97 7.25
C GLY A 413 -1.44 27.89 5.72
N LYS A 414 -0.24 27.52 5.29
CA LYS A 414 0.15 27.36 3.90
C LYS A 414 0.14 25.90 3.53
N ILE A 415 -1.02 25.38 3.12
CA ILE A 415 -1.13 23.97 2.70
C ILE A 415 -0.55 23.75 1.30
N SER A 416 -0.41 24.82 0.51
CA SER A 416 0.08 24.77 -0.87
C SER A 416 1.42 25.46 -1.04
N GLY A 417 2.27 24.92 -1.89
CA GLY A 417 3.53 25.53 -2.28
C GLY A 417 4.68 24.56 -2.54
N PRO A 418 5.82 25.04 -2.98
CA PRO A 418 6.99 24.21 -3.24
C PRO A 418 7.56 23.71 -1.92
N LEU A 419 7.31 22.42 -1.63
CA LEU A 419 7.79 21.82 -0.37
C LEU A 419 9.31 21.56 -0.42
N THR A 420 9.77 20.83 -1.43
CA THR A 420 11.19 20.41 -1.50
C THR A 420 11.81 20.57 -2.86
N TRP A 421 11.09 20.20 -3.91
CA TRP A 421 11.54 20.23 -5.29
C TRP A 421 10.39 20.60 -6.21
N ILE A 422 10.72 21.06 -7.39
CA ILE A 422 9.78 21.40 -8.45
C ILE A 422 10.30 20.82 -9.76
N LEU A 423 9.43 20.35 -10.62
CA LEU A 423 9.82 19.94 -11.96
C LEU A 423 10.28 21.16 -12.76
N ALA A 424 11.34 21.02 -13.56
CA ALA A 424 11.88 22.09 -14.41
C ALA A 424 10.95 22.45 -15.58
N SER A 425 10.05 21.52 -15.93
CA SER A 425 9.00 21.73 -16.93
C SER A 425 7.72 21.05 -16.46
N PRO A 426 6.55 21.50 -16.93
CA PRO A 426 5.30 20.87 -16.55
C PRO A 426 5.26 19.41 -17.02
N ALA A 427 4.59 18.56 -16.27
CA ALA A 427 4.44 17.14 -16.57
C ALA A 427 3.68 16.90 -17.89
N ASP A 428 2.84 17.84 -18.30
CA ASP A 428 2.26 17.91 -19.63
C ASP A 428 2.76 19.13 -20.40
N LYS A 429 2.67 19.08 -21.73
CA LYS A 429 3.12 20.17 -22.60
C LYS A 429 2.28 21.45 -22.44
N SER A 430 1.05 21.35 -21.93
CA SER A 430 0.14 22.49 -21.79
C SER A 430 0.39 23.29 -20.52
N GLY A 431 0.94 22.66 -19.49
CA GLY A 431 1.07 23.24 -18.15
C GLY A 431 -0.27 23.56 -17.48
N GLN A 432 -1.35 22.92 -17.91
CA GLN A 432 -2.71 23.21 -17.45
C GLN A 432 -3.43 22.02 -16.81
N SER A 433 -2.70 20.93 -16.50
CA SER A 433 -3.26 19.74 -15.89
C SER A 433 -3.07 19.73 -14.37
N MET A 434 -4.13 19.39 -13.65
CA MET A 434 -4.06 18.99 -12.25
C MET A 434 -3.96 17.46 -12.18
N TYR A 435 -3.01 16.97 -11.43
CA TYR A 435 -2.84 15.53 -11.19
C TYR A 435 -3.38 15.16 -9.83
N VAL A 436 -4.22 14.14 -9.80
CA VAL A 436 -4.87 13.69 -8.58
C VAL A 436 -4.53 12.24 -8.32
N GLY A 437 -3.81 11.97 -7.23
CA GLY A 437 -3.67 10.61 -6.70
C GLY A 437 -4.89 10.29 -5.83
N LEU A 438 -5.64 9.24 -6.15
CA LEU A 438 -6.81 8.78 -5.39
C LEU A 438 -6.59 7.35 -4.92
N ASP A 439 -6.59 7.15 -3.62
CA ASP A 439 -6.57 5.83 -2.98
C ASP A 439 -7.84 5.61 -2.16
N ILE A 440 -8.39 4.39 -2.24
CA ILE A 440 -9.59 4.00 -1.49
C ILE A 440 -9.27 2.74 -0.70
N SER A 441 -9.41 2.83 0.60
CA SER A 441 -9.08 1.74 1.52
C SER A 441 -10.20 1.47 2.52
N THR A 442 -10.39 0.20 2.84
CA THR A 442 -11.29 -0.24 3.91
C THR A 442 -10.47 -0.90 5.00
N LYS A 443 -10.55 -0.37 6.21
CA LYS A 443 -9.91 -0.96 7.39
C LYS A 443 -10.88 -0.99 8.56
N ARG A 444 -11.04 -2.16 9.20
CA ARG A 444 -11.93 -2.36 10.35
C ARG A 444 -13.37 -1.89 10.13
N GLY A 445 -13.89 -2.11 8.90
CA GLY A 445 -15.26 -1.72 8.54
C GLY A 445 -15.46 -0.24 8.21
N VAL A 446 -14.42 0.58 8.27
CA VAL A 446 -14.45 1.97 7.84
C VAL A 446 -13.79 2.09 6.47
N THR A 447 -14.52 2.63 5.51
CA THR A 447 -14.00 2.92 4.17
C THR A 447 -13.69 4.40 4.05
N GLY A 448 -12.53 4.73 3.54
CA GLY A 448 -12.12 6.10 3.28
C GLY A 448 -11.50 6.26 1.90
N ALA A 449 -11.63 7.44 1.33
CA ALA A 449 -10.86 7.86 0.18
C ALA A 449 -9.91 9.00 0.58
N ALA A 450 -8.64 8.84 0.24
CA ALA A 450 -7.64 9.88 0.36
C ALA A 450 -7.25 10.36 -1.03
N PHE A 451 -7.14 11.66 -1.22
CA PHE A 451 -6.66 12.20 -2.47
C PHE A 451 -5.74 13.40 -2.27
N ILE A 452 -4.75 13.45 -3.15
CA ILE A 452 -3.72 14.49 -3.19
C ILE A 452 -3.81 15.16 -4.56
N LEU A 453 -3.86 16.48 -4.58
CA LEU A 453 -3.93 17.30 -5.78
C LEU A 453 -2.57 17.97 -6.01
N LEU A 454 -2.01 17.76 -7.18
CA LEU A 454 -0.74 18.34 -7.59
C LEU A 454 -0.94 19.24 -8.81
N ASP A 455 -0.16 20.31 -8.87
CA ASP A 455 -0.08 21.18 -10.04
C ASP A 455 0.76 20.53 -11.16
N PRO A 456 0.86 21.15 -12.36
CA PRO A 456 1.66 20.59 -13.45
C PRO A 456 3.15 20.42 -13.14
N TYR A 457 3.67 21.12 -12.16
CA TYR A 457 5.07 21.07 -11.74
C TYR A 457 5.31 20.14 -10.54
N GLY A 458 4.28 19.40 -10.11
CA GLY A 458 4.34 18.46 -9.00
C GLY A 458 4.23 19.11 -7.62
N GLN A 459 3.76 20.39 -7.55
CA GLN A 459 3.54 21.06 -6.28
C GLN A 459 2.18 20.67 -5.69
N LEU A 460 2.12 20.57 -4.38
CA LEU A 460 0.87 20.27 -3.68
C LEU A 460 -0.10 21.44 -3.79
N ILE A 461 -1.27 21.20 -4.36
CA ILE A 461 -2.39 22.14 -4.35
C ILE A 461 -3.19 21.95 -3.08
N ASP A 462 -3.56 20.70 -2.79
CA ASP A 462 -4.36 20.34 -1.62
C ASP A 462 -4.35 18.82 -1.38
N ALA A 463 -4.78 18.41 -0.18
CA ALA A 463 -5.00 17.01 0.16
C ALA A 463 -6.26 16.87 1.00
N LYS A 464 -7.02 15.79 0.81
CA LYS A 464 -8.26 15.56 1.55
C LYS A 464 -8.51 14.09 1.80
N ILE A 465 -9.12 13.80 2.94
CA ILE A 465 -9.65 12.48 3.27
C ILE A 465 -11.16 12.62 3.45
N ILE A 466 -11.90 11.69 2.85
CA ILE A 466 -13.35 11.60 3.02
C ILE A 466 -13.73 10.19 3.45
N GLN A 467 -14.73 10.09 4.31
CA GLN A 467 -15.31 8.79 4.66
C GLN A 467 -16.31 8.37 3.61
N LEU A 468 -16.23 7.12 3.21
CA LEU A 468 -17.11 6.49 2.23
C LEU A 468 -17.96 5.39 2.87
N LYS A 469 -19.08 5.07 2.23
CA LYS A 469 -19.93 3.94 2.64
C LYS A 469 -19.42 2.60 2.12
N SER A 470 -18.68 2.60 1.02
CA SER A 470 -18.12 1.40 0.39
C SER A 470 -16.91 1.75 -0.49
N GLU A 471 -16.11 0.75 -0.87
CA GLU A 471 -15.01 0.94 -1.84
C GLU A 471 -15.49 1.19 -3.29
N VAL A 472 -16.77 0.91 -3.58
CA VAL A 472 -17.38 1.24 -4.87
C VAL A 472 -17.97 2.63 -4.77
N LEU A 473 -17.38 3.58 -5.48
CA LEU A 473 -17.88 4.95 -5.54
C LEU A 473 -19.23 5.00 -6.26
N ARG A 474 -20.17 5.72 -5.68
CA ARG A 474 -21.49 5.98 -6.25
C ARG A 474 -21.57 7.43 -6.72
N TYR A 475 -22.69 7.75 -7.39
CA TYR A 475 -22.94 9.08 -7.92
C TYR A 475 -22.65 10.21 -6.90
N GLN A 476 -23.13 10.08 -5.66
CA GLN A 476 -22.95 11.12 -4.64
C GLN A 476 -21.48 11.26 -4.22
N ASP A 477 -20.76 10.14 -4.08
CA ASP A 477 -19.34 10.15 -3.73
C ASP A 477 -18.54 10.86 -4.84
N TYR A 478 -18.81 10.51 -6.11
CA TYR A 478 -18.19 11.19 -7.26
C TYR A 478 -18.57 12.67 -7.33
N TYR A 479 -19.82 13.02 -7.05
CA TYR A 479 -20.26 14.40 -7.06
C TYR A 479 -19.45 15.25 -6.05
N ASP A 480 -19.31 14.78 -4.82
CA ASP A 480 -18.59 15.49 -3.77
C ASP A 480 -17.09 15.61 -4.06
N ILE A 481 -16.49 14.51 -4.53
CA ILE A 481 -15.08 14.45 -4.93
C ILE A 481 -14.81 15.39 -6.12
N LEU A 482 -15.59 15.26 -7.20
CA LEU A 482 -15.40 16.05 -8.41
C LEU A 482 -15.71 17.53 -8.19
N ARG A 483 -16.72 17.87 -7.39
CA ARG A 483 -17.01 19.25 -7.04
C ARG A 483 -15.83 19.94 -6.36
N TYR A 484 -15.19 19.22 -5.45
CA TYR A 484 -14.00 19.71 -4.78
C TYR A 484 -12.83 19.85 -5.79
N MET A 485 -12.55 18.85 -6.60
CA MET A 485 -11.46 18.88 -7.58
C MET A 485 -11.65 19.98 -8.62
N VAL A 486 -12.86 20.12 -9.20
CA VAL A 486 -13.15 21.15 -10.19
C VAL A 486 -13.07 22.56 -9.58
N SER A 487 -13.50 22.73 -8.32
CA SER A 487 -13.33 24.00 -7.61
C SER A 487 -11.85 24.37 -7.47
N LYS A 488 -11.00 23.41 -7.08
CA LYS A 488 -9.55 23.63 -6.99
C LYS A 488 -8.89 23.88 -8.33
N ALA A 489 -9.29 23.14 -9.36
CA ALA A 489 -8.83 23.40 -10.72
C ALA A 489 -9.22 24.82 -11.21
N ARG A 490 -10.43 25.30 -10.87
CA ARG A 490 -10.87 26.67 -11.18
C ARG A 490 -10.05 27.72 -10.44
N GLU A 491 -9.80 27.53 -9.13
CA GLU A 491 -8.94 28.41 -8.32
C GLU A 491 -7.55 28.56 -8.93
N GLN A 492 -6.98 27.45 -9.42
CA GLN A 492 -5.65 27.38 -10.03
C GLN A 492 -5.65 27.67 -11.55
N LYS A 493 -6.81 27.94 -12.16
CA LYS A 493 -7.00 28.15 -13.60
C LYS A 493 -6.54 26.97 -14.48
N LEU A 494 -6.61 25.74 -13.94
CA LEU A 494 -6.22 24.51 -14.63
C LEU A 494 -7.40 23.97 -15.45
N LYS A 495 -7.14 23.49 -16.66
CA LYS A 495 -8.19 23.09 -17.63
C LYS A 495 -8.36 21.58 -17.79
N ARG A 496 -7.49 20.80 -17.14
CA ARG A 496 -7.52 19.35 -17.21
C ARG A 496 -7.31 18.76 -15.81
N ILE A 497 -8.03 17.70 -15.50
CA ILE A 497 -7.85 16.90 -14.27
C ILE A 497 -7.49 15.49 -14.71
N VAL A 498 -6.36 14.98 -14.25
CA VAL A 498 -5.89 13.61 -14.48
C VAL A 498 -5.97 12.86 -13.16
N ILE A 499 -6.86 11.86 -13.07
CA ILE A 499 -7.04 11.07 -11.86
C ILE A 499 -6.26 9.76 -11.99
N LEU A 500 -5.28 9.59 -11.11
CA LEU A 500 -4.53 8.36 -10.92
C LEU A 500 -5.13 7.61 -9.72
N ARG A 501 -5.96 6.62 -10.00
CA ARG A 501 -6.61 5.81 -8.97
C ARG A 501 -5.87 4.48 -8.79
N ASP A 502 -5.67 4.07 -7.55
CA ASP A 502 -5.28 2.70 -7.26
C ASP A 502 -6.47 1.76 -7.52
N GLY A 503 -6.23 0.75 -8.37
CA GLY A 503 -7.25 -0.20 -8.80
C GLY A 503 -8.16 0.28 -9.94
N ILE A 504 -8.85 -0.68 -10.54
CA ILE A 504 -9.77 -0.47 -11.67
C ILE A 504 -11.18 -0.19 -11.12
N PRO A 505 -11.99 0.69 -11.78
CA PRO A 505 -13.41 0.81 -11.46
C PRO A 505 -14.08 -0.57 -11.48
N ARG A 506 -14.75 -0.96 -10.39
CA ARG A 506 -15.24 -2.33 -10.22
C ARG A 506 -16.47 -2.66 -11.06
N THR A 507 -17.19 -1.64 -11.52
CA THR A 507 -18.40 -1.83 -12.31
C THR A 507 -18.54 -0.78 -13.41
N PRO A 508 -19.16 -1.10 -14.56
CA PRO A 508 -19.51 -0.10 -15.56
C PRO A 508 -20.44 1.00 -15.03
N LEU A 509 -21.23 0.71 -13.99
CA LEU A 509 -22.09 1.69 -13.31
C LEU A 509 -21.25 2.76 -12.60
N GLU A 510 -20.10 2.41 -12.06
CA GLU A 510 -19.21 3.35 -11.38
C GLU A 510 -18.74 4.44 -12.37
N LEU A 511 -18.34 4.06 -13.58
CA LEU A 511 -17.96 5.02 -14.63
C LEU A 511 -19.14 5.89 -15.08
N LYS A 512 -20.33 5.30 -15.18
CA LYS A 512 -21.54 6.04 -15.53
C LYS A 512 -21.93 7.07 -14.45
N ASP A 513 -21.80 6.70 -13.19
CA ASP A 513 -22.04 7.57 -12.04
C ASP A 513 -21.03 8.72 -12.00
N CYS A 514 -19.76 8.43 -12.29
CA CYS A 514 -18.70 9.44 -12.41
C CYS A 514 -19.02 10.46 -13.54
N SER A 515 -19.37 9.98 -14.74
CA SER A 515 -19.72 10.84 -15.87
C SER A 515 -20.90 11.76 -15.55
N LYS A 516 -21.98 11.22 -14.97
CA LYS A 516 -23.14 12.03 -14.58
C LYS A 516 -22.82 13.07 -13.52
N ALA A 517 -22.00 12.70 -12.55
CA ALA A 517 -21.55 13.62 -11.50
C ALA A 517 -20.70 14.74 -12.07
N TYR A 518 -19.80 14.40 -13.02
CA TYR A 518 -18.96 15.37 -13.70
C TYR A 518 -19.77 16.39 -14.49
N ASP A 519 -20.75 15.93 -15.31
CA ASP A 519 -21.61 16.83 -16.11
C ASP A 519 -22.39 17.80 -15.20
N LYS A 520 -22.90 17.32 -14.07
CA LYS A 520 -23.61 18.15 -13.09
C LYS A 520 -22.69 19.17 -12.45
N VAL A 521 -21.51 18.76 -11.98
CA VAL A 521 -20.55 19.63 -11.30
C VAL A 521 -20.05 20.73 -12.22
N THR A 522 -19.66 20.40 -13.46
CA THR A 522 -19.16 21.39 -14.42
C THR A 522 -20.22 22.39 -14.81
N LYS A 523 -21.49 21.98 -14.91
CA LYS A 523 -22.64 22.85 -15.16
C LYS A 523 -22.88 23.79 -13.97
N GLU A 524 -22.89 23.27 -12.75
CA GLU A 524 -23.15 24.08 -11.54
C GLU A 524 -22.04 25.09 -11.26
N LEU A 525 -20.79 24.70 -11.45
CA LEU A 525 -19.65 25.59 -11.22
C LEU A 525 -19.38 26.54 -12.38
N GLY A 526 -19.99 26.32 -13.54
CA GLY A 526 -19.74 27.11 -14.76
C GLY A 526 -18.29 27.02 -15.22
N TYR A 527 -17.58 25.93 -14.86
CA TYR A 527 -16.17 25.73 -15.19
C TYR A 527 -15.94 24.38 -15.83
N LYS A 528 -15.62 24.41 -17.12
CA LYS A 528 -15.38 23.20 -17.91
C LYS A 528 -13.91 22.81 -17.85
N VAL A 529 -13.64 21.62 -17.38
CA VAL A 529 -12.31 20.99 -17.38
C VAL A 529 -12.38 19.68 -18.19
N THR A 530 -11.28 19.23 -18.73
CA THR A 530 -11.20 17.85 -19.27
C THR A 530 -10.91 16.92 -18.09
N LEU A 531 -11.58 15.80 -18.02
CA LEU A 531 -11.35 14.77 -16.99
C LEU A 531 -10.82 13.51 -17.66
N ASP A 532 -9.67 13.02 -17.19
CA ASP A 532 -9.00 11.81 -17.68
C ASP A 532 -8.75 10.81 -16.54
#